data_a6d17f4e4fb9abff57739678dac38cf9
#
_entry.id   a6d17f4e4fb9abff57739678dac38cf9
#
_cell.length_a   1.000
_cell.length_b   1.000
_cell.length_c   1.000
_cell.angle_alpha   90.00
_cell.angle_beta   90.00
_cell.angle_gamma   90.00
#
_symmetry.space_group_name_H-M   'P 1'
#
loop_
_entity.id
_entity.type
_entity.pdbx_description
1 polymer ?
#
loop_
_entity_poly.entity_id
_entity_poly.type
_entity_poly.pdbx_seq_one_letter_code
_entity_poly.pdbx_strand_id
1 'polypeptide(L)'
;MVTAFTGTDGAAGGMRSIFDSGAYTTKQNVSEFIDAIDPRDIPLLSMLGMGSEAGSAVAGADSLAYPCLATTHTWQSDELIPSQVLLTGSDGSGGETLTVGTTSVNYFKIGDLIAVGNVARTYGVVTAMNTSAGTLTIAAADETEDASHGLDVNVSGQTIYNLGNLQADGATFSTVYNSTALGTDSNYTQIFHDAVSVSGTSESVEKFGITNEFDREFAKKFQEIVIKLERAAHYGIRNDLPSSNTAQAARRMGGLYGFIKTSTTANVTDASDAKLTEKTLVDALQDIWNDGGKPDTILVNATQKRVLSSFASPYVRTDRQESALGVIVGTYESEFGDLDIVLDRYVQAEDLIIVQKEYLGIGALKGNGNDRSFFTTPVPVDGDRQIA
;
A
#
# COMPACT_ATOMS: atom_id res chain seq x y z
N MET A 1 -25.79 46.31 60.21
CA MET A 1 -25.93 44.91 60.64
C MET A 1 -24.65 44.23 60.27
N VAL A 2 -23.74 44.05 61.26
CA VAL A 2 -22.44 43.41 61.01
C VAL A 2 -22.68 41.91 61.20
N THR A 3 -22.72 41.14 60.14
CA THR A 3 -22.74 39.70 60.26
C THR A 3 -21.37 39.22 60.69
N ALA A 4 -21.31 38.68 61.91
CA ALA A 4 -20.10 38.03 62.42
C ALA A 4 -19.72 36.89 61.47
N PHE A 5 -18.51 36.94 60.94
CA PHE A 5 -17.90 35.88 60.18
C PHE A 5 -17.49 34.78 61.14
N THR A 6 -18.32 33.78 61.31
CA THR A 6 -17.96 32.58 62.10
C THR A 6 -17.12 31.68 61.13
N GLY A 7 -15.83 31.96 61.13
CA GLY A 7 -14.87 31.00 60.62
C GLY A 7 -14.82 29.80 61.52
N THR A 8 -15.30 28.69 61.10
CA THR A 8 -15.13 27.42 61.76
C THR A 8 -13.69 26.96 61.56
N ASP A 9 -13.03 26.74 62.66
CA ASP A 9 -11.78 26.02 62.88
C ASP A 9 -10.51 26.79 62.58
N GLY A 10 -10.24 27.59 63.57
CA GLY A 10 -8.98 28.26 63.68
C GLY A 10 -7.84 27.33 64.01
N ALA A 11 -6.80 27.47 63.25
CA ALA A 11 -5.50 27.09 63.72
C ALA A 11 -5.21 27.87 64.97
N ALA A 12 -5.07 27.20 66.09
CA ALA A 12 -4.72 27.81 67.37
C ALA A 12 -3.35 28.49 67.23
N GLY A 13 -3.33 29.81 67.34
CA GLY A 13 -2.06 30.51 67.43
C GLY A 13 -1.74 31.54 66.40
N GLY A 14 -2.68 32.10 65.65
CA GLY A 14 -2.46 33.24 64.77
C GLY A 14 -1.67 32.97 63.53
N MET A 15 -1.32 31.74 63.24
CA MET A 15 -0.69 31.33 61.95
C MET A 15 -1.77 30.98 60.95
N ARG A 16 -1.82 31.71 59.86
CA ARG A 16 -2.73 31.44 58.76
C ARG A 16 -2.15 30.34 57.87
N SER A 17 -2.82 29.20 57.79
CA SER A 17 -2.40 28.10 56.94
C SER A 17 -3.02 28.21 55.53
N ILE A 18 -2.51 27.43 54.58
CA ILE A 18 -3.06 27.36 53.21
C ILE A 18 -4.51 26.87 53.22
N PHE A 19 -4.92 26.13 54.26
CA PHE A 19 -6.29 25.64 54.42
C PHE A 19 -7.28 26.74 54.84
N ASP A 20 -6.75 27.85 55.39
CA ASP A 20 -7.55 29.03 55.78
C ASP A 20 -7.73 30.01 54.59
N SER A 21 -7.05 29.74 53.46
CA SER A 21 -7.17 30.52 52.23
C SER A 21 -8.36 30.00 51.46
N GLY A 22 -9.30 30.85 51.09
CA GLY A 22 -10.42 30.47 50.23
C GLY A 22 -9.91 29.95 48.89
N ALA A 23 -10.59 28.98 48.30
CA ALA A 23 -10.21 28.35 47.05
C ALA A 23 -9.98 29.34 45.89
N TYR A 24 -10.58 30.50 45.95
CA TYR A 24 -10.45 31.58 44.96
C TYR A 24 -9.25 32.52 45.17
N THR A 25 -8.57 32.43 46.31
CA THR A 25 -7.41 33.29 46.63
C THR A 25 -6.09 32.60 46.42
N THR A 26 -6.08 31.29 46.23
CA THR A 26 -4.88 30.51 45.98
C THR A 26 -4.66 30.44 44.47
N LYS A 27 -3.53 30.92 43.98
CA LYS A 27 -3.14 30.76 42.58
C LYS A 27 -2.94 29.27 42.27
N GLN A 28 -3.66 28.76 41.29
CA GLN A 28 -3.44 27.41 40.83
C GLN A 28 -2.11 27.39 40.04
N ASN A 29 -1.28 26.41 40.35
CA ASN A 29 -0.10 26.12 39.55
C ASN A 29 -0.53 25.19 38.41
N VAL A 30 -0.70 25.73 37.20
CA VAL A 30 -1.04 24.99 36.00
C VAL A 30 0.21 24.94 35.14
N SER A 31 0.53 23.76 34.64
CA SER A 31 1.62 23.59 33.68
C SER A 31 1.34 24.40 32.41
N GLU A 32 2.32 25.12 31.94
CA GLU A 32 2.26 25.85 30.66
C GLU A 32 2.40 24.90 29.47
N PHE A 33 2.80 23.64 29.69
CA PHE A 33 2.96 22.64 28.66
C PHE A 33 1.68 21.86 28.46
N ILE A 34 1.24 21.78 27.22
CA ILE A 34 0.16 20.91 26.76
C ILE A 34 0.80 19.74 26.02
N ASP A 35 0.83 18.58 26.67
CA ASP A 35 1.38 17.37 26.04
C ASP A 35 0.37 16.78 25.06
N ALA A 36 0.84 16.47 23.86
CA ALA A 36 0.05 15.75 22.89
C ALA A 36 0.15 14.24 23.17
N ILE A 37 -0.95 13.64 23.59
CA ILE A 37 -1.02 12.23 23.98
C ILE A 37 -1.24 11.33 22.76
N ASP A 38 -1.89 11.86 21.71
CA ASP A 38 -2.25 11.07 20.53
C ASP A 38 -1.05 10.86 19.60
N PRO A 39 -0.92 9.66 19.02
CA PRO A 39 0.12 9.39 18.02
C PRO A 39 -0.11 10.21 16.77
N ARG A 40 0.96 10.83 16.24
CA ARG A 40 0.96 11.70 15.07
C ARG A 40 1.79 11.15 13.92
N ASP A 41 2.28 9.93 14.08
CA ASP A 41 3.10 9.26 13.10
C ASP A 41 2.30 8.95 11.82
N ILE A 42 2.92 9.19 10.68
CA ILE A 42 2.38 8.94 9.33
C ILE A 42 3.40 8.14 8.53
N PRO A 43 3.62 6.86 8.86
CA PRO A 43 4.74 6.10 8.33
C PRO A 43 4.69 5.88 6.82
N LEU A 44 3.53 5.61 6.23
CA LEU A 44 3.39 5.44 4.78
C LEU A 44 3.68 6.74 4.04
N LEU A 45 3.07 7.86 4.44
CA LEU A 45 3.30 9.15 3.82
C LEU A 45 4.75 9.62 4.01
N SER A 46 5.35 9.33 5.18
CA SER A 46 6.77 9.59 5.44
C SER A 46 7.67 8.82 4.49
N MET A 47 7.38 7.55 4.25
CA MET A 47 8.10 6.73 3.28
C MET A 47 7.99 7.30 1.86
N LEU A 48 6.85 7.90 1.52
CA LEU A 48 6.60 8.52 0.21
C LEU A 48 7.14 9.96 0.09
N GLY A 49 7.88 10.45 1.11
CA GLY A 49 8.56 11.76 1.07
C GLY A 49 7.83 12.89 1.77
N MET A 50 6.71 12.65 2.45
CA MET A 50 6.14 13.58 3.41
C MET A 50 6.90 13.48 4.74
N GLY A 51 6.95 14.53 5.55
CA GLY A 51 7.66 14.48 6.85
C GLY A 51 7.17 13.35 7.77
N SER A 52 7.97 12.99 8.77
CA SER A 52 7.70 11.83 9.65
C SER A 52 6.50 11.99 10.59
N GLU A 53 6.02 13.21 10.80
CA GLU A 53 4.88 13.51 11.68
C GLU A 53 3.85 14.40 10.96
N ALA A 54 2.59 14.15 11.25
CA ALA A 54 1.52 15.02 10.83
C ALA A 54 1.71 16.41 11.47
N GLY A 55 1.93 17.44 10.67
CA GLY A 55 2.26 18.79 11.11
C GLY A 55 3.70 19.22 10.79
N SER A 56 4.63 18.28 10.63
CA SER A 56 5.96 18.56 10.04
C SER A 56 5.92 18.57 8.51
N ALA A 57 4.90 17.97 7.93
CA ALA A 57 4.72 17.79 6.50
C ALA A 57 4.45 19.07 5.69
N VAL A 58 4.39 20.21 6.36
CA VAL A 58 4.05 21.50 5.71
C VAL A 58 5.25 22.16 5.06
N ALA A 59 6.41 21.58 5.18
CA ALA A 59 7.60 22.09 4.53
C ALA A 59 7.54 21.87 3.01
N GLY A 60 6.65 22.59 2.38
CA GLY A 60 6.60 22.76 0.94
C GLY A 60 5.72 21.76 0.21
N ALA A 61 4.87 22.29 -0.64
CA ALA A 61 4.10 21.57 -1.65
C ALA A 61 4.97 20.73 -2.60
N ASP A 62 6.27 20.86 -2.51
CA ASP A 62 7.26 20.12 -3.31
C ASP A 62 7.50 18.69 -2.82
N SER A 63 7.03 18.34 -1.62
CA SER A 63 7.15 16.97 -1.08
C SER A 63 6.15 15.98 -1.68
N LEU A 64 5.12 16.44 -2.39
CA LEU A 64 4.23 15.59 -3.16
C LEU A 64 4.85 15.32 -4.53
N ALA A 65 5.62 14.25 -4.62
CA ALA A 65 6.56 13.97 -5.72
C ALA A 65 5.92 13.84 -7.10
N TYR A 66 4.62 13.55 -7.19
CA TYR A 66 3.94 13.31 -8.47
C TYR A 66 2.74 14.24 -8.65
N PRO A 67 2.90 15.37 -9.37
CA PRO A 67 1.78 16.28 -9.61
C PRO A 67 0.74 15.60 -10.52
N CYS A 68 -0.50 15.56 -10.05
CA CYS A 68 -1.63 15.13 -10.87
C CYS A 68 -2.15 16.33 -11.67
N LEU A 69 -2.13 16.24 -13.00
CA LEU A 69 -2.62 17.31 -13.87
C LEU A 69 -4.13 17.23 -14.12
N ALA A 70 -4.73 16.09 -13.86
CA ALA A 70 -6.15 15.81 -14.06
C ALA A 70 -6.75 15.14 -12.82
N THR A 71 -8.07 15.08 -12.77
CA THR A 71 -8.82 14.43 -11.68
C THR A 71 -8.68 12.91 -11.68
N THR A 72 -8.31 12.34 -12.81
CA THR A 72 -7.99 10.93 -13.01
C THR A 72 -6.52 10.86 -13.37
N HIS A 73 -5.74 10.14 -12.60
CA HIS A 73 -4.37 9.78 -12.92
C HIS A 73 -4.36 8.39 -13.52
N THR A 74 -3.86 8.27 -14.73
CA THR A 74 -3.82 7.00 -15.48
C THR A 74 -2.37 6.65 -15.74
N TRP A 75 -2.01 5.38 -15.51
CA TRP A 75 -0.71 4.85 -15.91
C TRP A 75 -0.89 3.66 -16.84
N GLN A 76 0.13 3.37 -17.58
CA GLN A 76 0.17 2.26 -18.51
C GLN A 76 1.20 1.25 -18.01
N SER A 77 0.84 -0.02 -18.09
CA SER A 77 1.73 -1.16 -17.88
C SER A 77 1.95 -1.88 -19.20
N ASP A 78 3.18 -2.24 -19.46
CA ASP A 78 3.54 -3.07 -20.61
C ASP A 78 4.15 -4.37 -20.11
N GLU A 79 3.65 -5.48 -20.62
CA GLU A 79 4.10 -6.80 -20.25
C GLU A 79 4.71 -7.50 -21.46
N LEU A 80 5.84 -8.14 -21.24
CA LEU A 80 6.42 -9.03 -22.24
C LEU A 80 5.54 -10.28 -22.38
N ILE A 81 5.63 -10.90 -23.55
CA ILE A 81 4.95 -12.18 -23.76
C ILE A 81 5.51 -13.20 -22.77
N PRO A 82 4.67 -13.87 -21.96
CA PRO A 82 5.11 -14.86 -21.01
C PRO A 82 5.89 -15.98 -21.68
N SER A 83 7.06 -16.30 -21.17
CA SER A 83 7.89 -17.40 -21.64
C SER A 83 7.39 -18.77 -21.19
N GLN A 84 6.47 -18.79 -20.23
CA GLN A 84 5.89 -19.99 -19.64
C GLN A 84 4.39 -19.86 -19.50
N VAL A 85 3.67 -20.94 -19.76
CA VAL A 85 2.21 -21.00 -19.68
C VAL A 85 1.77 -22.31 -19.02
N LEU A 86 0.78 -22.24 -18.14
CA LEU A 86 0.19 -23.40 -17.52
C LEU A 86 -0.75 -24.13 -18.49
N LEU A 87 -0.60 -25.44 -18.63
CA LEU A 87 -1.50 -26.29 -19.37
C LEU A 87 -2.80 -26.52 -18.62
N THR A 88 -3.91 -26.23 -19.25
CA THR A 88 -5.24 -26.48 -18.69
C THR A 88 -5.79 -27.86 -19.09
N GLY A 89 -5.22 -28.48 -20.13
CA GLY A 89 -5.58 -29.82 -20.57
C GLY A 89 -4.73 -30.32 -21.72
N SER A 90 -4.88 -31.61 -22.00
CA SER A 90 -4.34 -32.27 -23.19
C SER A 90 -5.38 -33.28 -23.68
N ASP A 91 -5.31 -33.72 -24.95
CA ASP A 91 -6.24 -34.74 -25.48
C ASP A 91 -5.89 -36.19 -25.11
N GLY A 92 -5.01 -36.35 -24.10
CA GLY A 92 -4.68 -37.65 -23.52
C GLY A 92 -3.41 -38.28 -24.06
N SER A 93 -3.21 -39.56 -23.77
CA SER A 93 -2.03 -40.34 -24.15
C SER A 93 -1.85 -40.37 -25.67
N GLY A 94 -0.75 -39.85 -26.15
CA GLY A 94 -0.44 -39.73 -27.56
C GLY A 94 -0.99 -38.47 -28.25
N GLY A 95 -1.53 -37.51 -27.49
CA GLY A 95 -2.13 -36.30 -28.04
C GLY A 95 -1.12 -35.30 -28.53
N GLU A 96 -1.27 -34.91 -29.81
CA GLU A 96 -0.53 -33.83 -30.41
C GLU A 96 -1.09 -32.44 -30.05
N THR A 97 -2.20 -32.40 -29.27
CA THR A 97 -2.93 -31.17 -28.97
C THR A 97 -2.85 -30.79 -27.48
N LEU A 98 -2.31 -29.63 -27.19
CA LEU A 98 -2.20 -29.04 -25.87
C LEU A 98 -3.19 -27.91 -25.68
N THR A 99 -3.95 -27.93 -24.60
CA THR A 99 -4.88 -26.84 -24.26
C THR A 99 -4.21 -25.85 -23.33
N VAL A 100 -4.00 -24.63 -23.81
CA VAL A 100 -3.35 -23.52 -23.06
C VAL A 100 -4.32 -22.40 -22.69
N GLY A 101 -5.53 -22.43 -23.26
CA GLY A 101 -6.52 -21.37 -23.11
C GLY A 101 -6.50 -20.34 -24.24
N THR A 102 -7.66 -19.72 -24.46
CA THR A 102 -7.91 -18.82 -25.62
C THR A 102 -7.06 -17.55 -25.63
N THR A 103 -6.62 -17.09 -24.46
CA THR A 103 -5.72 -15.93 -24.34
C THR A 103 -4.27 -16.35 -24.54
N SER A 104 -3.85 -17.41 -23.86
CA SER A 104 -2.45 -17.87 -23.83
C SER A 104 -1.97 -18.46 -25.14
N VAL A 105 -2.88 -18.97 -25.98
CA VAL A 105 -2.52 -19.47 -27.33
C VAL A 105 -1.88 -18.39 -28.20
N ASN A 106 -2.24 -17.12 -27.98
CA ASN A 106 -1.69 -15.99 -28.74
C ASN A 106 -0.22 -15.66 -28.39
N TYR A 107 0.32 -16.27 -27.34
CA TYR A 107 1.72 -16.10 -26.95
C TYR A 107 2.69 -16.95 -27.77
N PHE A 108 2.15 -17.92 -28.52
CA PHE A 108 2.93 -18.85 -29.33
C PHE A 108 2.83 -18.54 -30.82
N LYS A 109 3.76 -19.06 -31.58
CA LYS A 109 3.78 -19.01 -33.07
C LYS A 109 3.98 -20.40 -33.62
N ILE A 110 3.55 -20.58 -34.85
CA ILE A 110 3.90 -21.78 -35.63
C ILE A 110 5.41 -21.78 -35.84
N GLY A 111 6.06 -22.90 -35.50
CA GLY A 111 7.51 -23.06 -35.53
C GLY A 111 8.20 -22.74 -34.18
N ASP A 112 7.47 -22.41 -33.14
CA ASP A 112 8.06 -22.28 -31.80
C ASP A 112 8.43 -23.64 -31.26
N LEU A 113 9.66 -23.73 -30.73
CA LEU A 113 10.11 -24.85 -29.92
C LEU A 113 9.63 -24.70 -28.50
N ILE A 114 8.92 -25.69 -28.04
CA ILE A 114 8.38 -25.70 -26.65
C ILE A 114 8.92 -26.90 -25.89
N ALA A 115 9.12 -26.70 -24.57
CA ALA A 115 9.41 -27.76 -23.63
C ALA A 115 8.19 -27.94 -22.70
N VAL A 116 7.76 -29.17 -22.50
CA VAL A 116 6.61 -29.51 -21.66
C VAL A 116 7.07 -30.39 -20.51
N GLY A 117 6.61 -30.10 -19.31
CA GLY A 117 6.75 -30.96 -18.15
C GLY A 117 7.85 -30.59 -17.18
N ASN A 118 7.64 -31.01 -15.93
CA ASN A 118 8.52 -30.68 -14.80
C ASN A 118 9.60 -31.76 -14.54
N VAL A 119 9.36 -33.02 -14.90
CA VAL A 119 10.22 -34.15 -14.52
C VAL A 119 10.96 -34.75 -15.71
N ALA A 120 10.30 -34.95 -16.83
CA ALA A 120 10.90 -35.36 -18.09
C ALA A 120 10.53 -34.31 -19.12
N ARG A 121 11.46 -33.44 -19.46
CA ARG A 121 11.21 -32.40 -20.49
C ARG A 121 11.03 -33.06 -21.84
N THR A 122 9.83 -32.99 -22.34
CA THR A 122 9.52 -33.39 -23.71
C THR A 122 9.53 -32.15 -24.59
N TYR A 123 10.18 -32.19 -25.70
CA TYR A 123 10.31 -31.08 -26.63
C TYR A 123 9.36 -31.29 -27.82
N GLY A 124 8.70 -30.21 -28.21
CA GLY A 124 7.83 -30.23 -29.38
C GLY A 124 7.90 -28.92 -30.14
N VAL A 125 7.58 -29.00 -31.42
CA VAL A 125 7.47 -27.82 -32.32
C VAL A 125 5.99 -27.57 -32.58
N VAL A 126 5.55 -26.33 -32.42
CA VAL A 126 4.18 -25.90 -32.71
C VAL A 126 3.94 -25.92 -34.18
N THR A 127 3.04 -26.79 -34.65
CA THR A 127 2.69 -26.95 -36.07
C THR A 127 1.40 -26.23 -36.45
N ALA A 128 0.45 -26.14 -35.56
CA ALA A 128 -0.79 -25.39 -35.75
C ALA A 128 -1.31 -24.78 -34.43
N MET A 129 -2.11 -23.76 -34.57
CA MET A 129 -2.74 -23.06 -33.44
C MET A 129 -4.22 -22.86 -33.74
N ASN A 130 -5.05 -23.07 -32.72
CA ASN A 130 -6.47 -22.75 -32.76
C ASN A 130 -6.81 -21.72 -31.69
N THR A 131 -6.92 -20.47 -32.06
CA THR A 131 -7.21 -19.36 -31.14
C THR A 131 -8.59 -19.43 -30.54
N SER A 132 -9.57 -20.00 -31.27
CA SER A 132 -10.95 -20.12 -30.77
C SER A 132 -11.09 -21.23 -29.70
N ALA A 133 -10.32 -22.31 -29.84
CA ALA A 133 -10.31 -23.42 -28.87
C ALA A 133 -9.23 -23.27 -27.80
N GLY A 134 -8.28 -22.37 -27.97
CA GLY A 134 -7.13 -22.20 -27.08
C GLY A 134 -6.18 -23.39 -27.07
N THR A 135 -5.98 -24.02 -28.27
CA THR A 135 -5.17 -25.24 -28.38
C THR A 135 -3.97 -25.04 -29.32
N LEU A 136 -2.88 -25.70 -28.96
CA LEU A 136 -1.66 -25.81 -29.78
C LEU A 136 -1.53 -27.25 -30.29
N THR A 137 -1.32 -27.42 -31.59
CA THR A 137 -0.92 -28.71 -32.16
C THR A 137 0.59 -28.76 -32.27
N ILE A 138 1.21 -29.81 -31.78
CA ILE A 138 2.65 -29.95 -31.71
C ILE A 138 3.13 -31.22 -32.41
N ALA A 139 4.35 -31.18 -32.93
CA ALA A 139 5.07 -32.36 -33.41
C ALA A 139 6.29 -32.59 -32.50
N ALA A 140 6.64 -33.82 -32.24
CA ALA A 140 7.84 -34.16 -31.47
C ALA A 140 9.10 -33.57 -32.15
N ALA A 141 9.99 -33.00 -31.33
CA ALA A 141 11.21 -32.37 -31.79
C ALA A 141 12.46 -33.25 -31.60
N ASP A 142 12.32 -34.37 -30.91
CA ASP A 142 13.45 -35.31 -30.65
C ASP A 142 13.47 -36.43 -31.69
N GLU A 143 14.62 -36.66 -32.32
CA GLU A 143 14.83 -37.72 -33.30
C GLU A 143 14.74 -39.13 -32.68
N THR A 144 14.82 -39.26 -31.37
CA THR A 144 14.74 -40.54 -30.64
C THR A 144 13.32 -40.94 -30.27
N GLU A 145 12.40 -39.98 -30.34
CA GLU A 145 10.97 -40.24 -30.10
C GLU A 145 10.33 -40.63 -31.45
N ASP A 146 9.85 -41.85 -31.53
CA ASP A 146 9.08 -42.35 -32.67
C ASP A 146 7.99 -41.33 -33.01
N ALA A 147 7.93 -40.90 -34.26
CA ALA A 147 6.97 -39.90 -34.75
C ALA A 147 5.49 -40.32 -34.57
N SER A 148 5.24 -41.51 -34.07
CA SER A 148 3.93 -42.04 -33.67
C SER A 148 3.61 -41.82 -32.19
N HIS A 149 4.57 -41.39 -31.38
CA HIS A 149 4.36 -41.00 -30.00
C HIS A 149 4.36 -39.47 -29.91
N GLY A 150 3.19 -38.89 -30.07
CA GLY A 150 2.95 -37.55 -29.54
C GLY A 150 3.38 -37.49 -28.08
N LEU A 151 3.51 -36.32 -27.53
CA LEU A 151 3.87 -36.13 -26.11
C LEU A 151 3.00 -37.06 -25.23
N ASP A 152 3.54 -38.21 -24.85
CA ASP A 152 2.85 -39.22 -24.06
C ASP A 152 2.76 -38.79 -22.59
N VAL A 153 2.24 -37.59 -22.36
CA VAL A 153 2.18 -37.00 -21.05
C VAL A 153 0.77 -36.49 -20.80
N ASN A 154 0.15 -37.03 -19.77
CA ASN A 154 -1.02 -36.39 -19.20
C ASN A 154 -0.56 -35.09 -18.50
N VAL A 155 -0.53 -34.01 -19.29
CA VAL A 155 0.19 -32.77 -18.94
C VAL A 155 -0.71 -31.68 -18.38
N SER A 156 -1.94 -32.00 -18.01
CA SER A 156 -2.81 -31.06 -17.32
C SER A 156 -2.16 -30.61 -16.01
N GLY A 157 -2.04 -29.29 -15.84
CA GLY A 157 -1.38 -28.70 -14.66
C GLY A 157 0.16 -28.61 -14.75
N GLN A 158 0.76 -28.98 -15.89
CA GLN A 158 2.18 -28.77 -16.15
C GLN A 158 2.42 -27.43 -16.87
N THR A 159 3.66 -26.95 -16.81
CA THR A 159 4.04 -25.69 -17.47
C THR A 159 4.71 -25.97 -18.80
N ILE A 160 4.29 -25.23 -19.83
CA ILE A 160 5.00 -25.14 -21.12
C ILE A 160 5.98 -23.97 -21.04
N TYR A 161 7.18 -24.23 -21.52
CA TYR A 161 8.22 -23.20 -21.73
C TYR A 161 8.40 -22.95 -23.22
N ASN A 162 8.27 -21.70 -23.65
CA ASN A 162 8.63 -21.30 -25.00
C ASN A 162 10.15 -21.06 -25.08
N LEU A 163 10.85 -21.85 -25.82
CA LEU A 163 12.29 -21.80 -25.99
C LEU A 163 12.74 -20.91 -27.15
N GLY A 164 11.81 -20.50 -28.00
CA GLY A 164 12.05 -19.65 -29.16
C GLY A 164 11.56 -20.24 -30.46
N ASN A 165 11.64 -19.45 -31.53
CA ASN A 165 11.16 -19.83 -32.84
C ASN A 165 12.26 -20.53 -33.66
N LEU A 166 11.92 -21.63 -34.28
CA LEU A 166 12.78 -22.36 -35.20
C LEU A 166 12.45 -21.96 -36.64
N GLN A 167 13.48 -21.65 -37.43
CA GLN A 167 13.34 -21.33 -38.81
C GLN A 167 14.28 -22.21 -39.63
N ALA A 168 13.76 -22.86 -40.67
CA ALA A 168 14.59 -23.64 -41.58
C ALA A 168 15.48 -22.72 -42.44
N ASP A 169 16.65 -23.19 -42.80
CA ASP A 169 17.54 -22.45 -43.68
C ASP A 169 16.87 -22.19 -45.05
N GLY A 170 16.90 -20.93 -45.49
CA GLY A 170 16.25 -20.51 -46.73
C GLY A 170 14.72 -20.43 -46.70
N ALA A 171 14.07 -20.64 -45.56
CA ALA A 171 12.63 -20.51 -45.46
C ALA A 171 12.17 -19.04 -45.45
N THR A 172 10.95 -18.81 -45.91
CA THR A 172 10.31 -17.49 -45.88
C THR A 172 9.85 -17.19 -44.46
N PHE A 173 10.02 -15.95 -43.99
CA PHE A 173 9.57 -15.55 -42.66
C PHE A 173 8.05 -15.74 -42.50
N SER A 174 7.65 -16.28 -41.38
CA SER A 174 6.24 -16.35 -40.98
C SER A 174 5.65 -14.94 -40.83
N THR A 175 4.46 -14.74 -41.39
CA THR A 175 3.71 -13.47 -41.25
C THR A 175 2.85 -13.42 -39.96
N VAL A 176 2.98 -14.39 -39.07
CA VAL A 176 2.26 -14.40 -37.82
C VAL A 176 2.97 -13.51 -36.80
N TYR A 177 2.27 -12.51 -36.35
CA TYR A 177 2.75 -11.54 -35.34
C TYR A 177 2.02 -11.76 -34.02
N ASN A 178 2.75 -11.72 -32.94
CA ASN A 178 2.18 -11.66 -31.61
C ASN A 178 2.64 -10.37 -30.90
N SER A 179 1.76 -9.78 -30.18
CA SER A 179 2.03 -8.63 -29.32
C SER A 179 1.08 -8.65 -28.13
N THR A 180 1.53 -8.10 -27.03
CA THR A 180 0.70 -7.81 -25.89
C THR A 180 0.14 -6.40 -26.02
N ALA A 181 -1.10 -6.21 -25.60
CA ALA A 181 -1.69 -4.88 -25.51
C ALA A 181 -1.24 -4.19 -24.24
N LEU A 182 -1.03 -2.88 -24.32
CA LEU A 182 -0.75 -2.07 -23.14
C LEU A 182 -1.92 -2.16 -22.13
N GLY A 183 -1.61 -2.56 -20.91
CA GLY A 183 -2.52 -2.47 -19.79
C GLY A 183 -2.69 -1.00 -19.37
N THR A 184 -3.87 -0.65 -18.90
CA THR A 184 -4.15 0.70 -18.40
C THR A 184 -4.88 0.59 -17.08
N ASP A 185 -4.36 1.26 -16.04
CA ASP A 185 -5.03 1.40 -14.77
C ASP A 185 -5.08 2.88 -14.35
N SER A 186 -5.92 3.20 -13.40
CA SER A 186 -6.15 4.58 -13.01
C SER A 186 -6.49 4.72 -11.54
N ASN A 187 -6.22 5.89 -10.99
CA ASN A 187 -6.67 6.32 -9.68
C ASN A 187 -7.29 7.71 -9.75
N TYR A 188 -8.09 8.07 -8.77
CA TYR A 188 -8.83 9.33 -8.74
C TYR A 188 -8.34 10.24 -7.63
N THR A 189 -8.42 11.55 -7.86
CA THR A 189 -8.15 12.54 -6.83
C THR A 189 -9.29 12.61 -5.82
N GLN A 190 -8.96 12.73 -4.54
CA GLN A 190 -9.90 12.90 -3.45
C GLN A 190 -9.67 14.25 -2.76
N ILE A 191 -10.74 14.92 -2.35
CA ILE A 191 -10.68 16.16 -1.59
C ILE A 191 -10.92 15.84 -0.12
N PHE A 192 -9.95 16.20 0.71
CA PHE A 192 -10.09 16.19 2.16
C PHE A 192 -10.37 17.61 2.62
N HIS A 193 -11.32 17.80 3.50
CA HIS A 193 -11.61 19.09 4.10
C HIS A 193 -11.98 18.95 5.57
N ASP A 194 -11.69 19.97 6.32
CA ASP A 194 -12.15 20.15 7.69
C ASP A 194 -12.33 21.65 7.94
N ALA A 195 -13.04 22.01 8.99
CA ALA A 195 -13.30 23.41 9.33
C ALA A 195 -12.96 23.65 10.80
N VAL A 196 -12.40 24.82 11.07
CA VAL A 196 -12.15 25.33 12.42
C VAL A 196 -13.10 26.48 12.69
N SER A 197 -13.73 26.46 13.86
CA SER A 197 -14.57 27.56 14.32
C SER A 197 -14.31 27.84 15.79
N VAL A 198 -13.93 29.07 16.12
CA VAL A 198 -13.69 29.53 17.49
C VAL A 198 -14.56 30.74 17.75
N SER A 199 -15.24 30.80 18.90
CA SER A 199 -16.05 31.94 19.28
C SER A 199 -15.18 33.13 19.72
N GLY A 200 -15.57 34.35 19.40
CA GLY A 200 -14.83 35.56 19.80
C GLY A 200 -14.70 35.68 21.32
N THR A 201 -15.70 35.24 22.09
CA THR A 201 -15.60 35.17 23.55
C THR A 201 -14.48 34.22 24.00
N SER A 202 -14.35 33.04 23.35
CA SER A 202 -13.28 32.07 23.68
C SER A 202 -11.88 32.62 23.34
N GLU A 203 -11.77 33.41 22.30
CA GLU A 203 -10.52 34.05 21.88
C GLU A 203 -10.14 35.21 22.78
N SER A 204 -11.14 35.95 23.29
CA SER A 204 -10.92 37.11 24.16
C SER A 204 -10.57 36.76 25.60
N VAL A 205 -10.82 35.52 26.04
CA VAL A 205 -10.49 35.05 27.40
C VAL A 205 -9.05 34.62 27.46
N GLU A 206 -8.29 35.22 28.39
CA GLU A 206 -6.90 34.83 28.65
C GLU A 206 -6.83 33.41 29.22
N LYS A 207 -6.03 32.55 28.57
CA LYS A 207 -5.90 31.12 28.92
C LYS A 207 -4.46 30.78 29.29
N PHE A 208 -4.30 29.83 30.21
CA PHE A 208 -2.97 29.33 30.55
C PHE A 208 -2.39 28.46 29.41
N GLY A 209 -1.16 28.76 29.00
CA GLY A 209 -0.43 27.96 28.01
C GLY A 209 -0.94 28.06 26.57
N ILE A 210 -1.93 28.90 26.29
CA ILE A 210 -2.49 29.07 24.96
C ILE A 210 -2.48 30.56 24.62
N THR A 211 -1.68 30.92 23.62
CA THR A 211 -1.59 32.30 23.15
C THR A 211 -2.70 32.64 22.16
N ASN A 212 -3.02 31.70 21.25
CA ASN A 212 -4.05 31.85 20.25
C ASN A 212 -4.80 30.51 20.10
N GLU A 213 -6.07 30.50 20.44
CA GLU A 213 -6.90 29.29 20.39
C GLU A 213 -7.19 28.86 18.95
N PHE A 214 -7.36 29.83 18.05
CA PHE A 214 -7.63 29.55 16.66
C PHE A 214 -6.43 28.85 15.98
N ASP A 215 -5.22 29.36 16.16
CA ASP A 215 -4.01 28.75 15.58
C ASP A 215 -3.76 27.35 16.15
N ARG A 216 -4.04 27.15 17.43
CA ARG A 216 -3.93 25.84 18.06
C ARG A 216 -4.91 24.82 17.47
N GLU A 217 -6.18 25.18 17.35
CA GLU A 217 -7.19 24.30 16.73
C GLU A 217 -6.92 24.07 15.26
N PHE A 218 -6.44 25.10 14.55
CA PHE A 218 -6.04 24.99 13.16
C PHE A 218 -4.90 23.97 12.96
N ALA A 219 -3.84 24.06 13.76
CA ALA A 219 -2.72 23.11 13.71
C ALA A 219 -3.17 21.68 14.01
N LYS A 220 -4.07 21.51 14.98
CA LYS A 220 -4.66 20.21 15.33
C LYS A 220 -5.49 19.64 14.18
N LYS A 221 -6.36 20.45 13.56
CA LYS A 221 -7.17 20.02 12.42
C LYS A 221 -6.32 19.66 11.21
N PHE A 222 -5.25 20.40 10.97
CA PHE A 222 -4.30 20.07 9.92
C PHE A 222 -3.69 18.68 10.13
N GLN A 223 -3.27 18.35 11.35
CA GLN A 223 -2.76 17.02 11.70
C GLN A 223 -3.82 15.93 11.48
N GLU A 224 -5.06 16.20 11.87
CA GLU A 224 -6.17 15.28 11.67
C GLU A 224 -6.42 14.99 10.17
N ILE A 225 -6.31 16.00 9.30
CA ILE A 225 -6.45 15.83 7.84
C ILE A 225 -5.33 14.94 7.29
N VAL A 226 -4.09 15.16 7.70
CA VAL A 226 -2.95 14.35 7.25
C VAL A 226 -3.09 12.89 7.70
N ILE A 227 -3.57 12.65 8.92
CA ILE A 227 -3.88 11.29 9.39
C ILE A 227 -5.04 10.66 8.59
N LYS A 228 -6.06 11.43 8.21
CA LYS A 228 -7.12 10.95 7.32
C LYS A 228 -6.58 10.57 5.94
N LEU A 229 -5.62 11.35 5.42
CA LEU A 229 -4.93 11.05 4.17
C LEU A 229 -4.14 9.75 4.25
N GLU A 230 -3.37 9.55 5.34
CA GLU A 230 -2.65 8.30 5.61
C GLU A 230 -3.58 7.08 5.58
N ARG A 231 -4.68 7.16 6.31
CA ARG A 231 -5.68 6.07 6.34
C ARG A 231 -6.31 5.82 4.98
N ALA A 232 -6.58 6.86 4.21
CA ALA A 232 -7.11 6.73 2.86
C ALA A 232 -6.08 6.15 1.88
N ALA A 233 -4.78 6.44 2.07
CA ALA A 233 -3.71 5.82 1.31
C ALA A 233 -3.59 4.32 1.56
N HIS A 234 -3.91 3.84 2.78
CA HIS A 234 -3.96 2.41 3.07
C HIS A 234 -5.23 1.72 2.55
N TYR A 235 -6.40 2.23 2.93
CA TYR A 235 -7.69 1.52 2.78
C TYR A 235 -8.70 2.22 1.88
N GLY A 236 -8.29 3.25 1.16
CA GLY A 236 -9.19 3.94 0.23
C GLY A 236 -9.77 2.99 -0.81
N ILE A 237 -11.05 3.16 -1.09
CA ILE A 237 -11.74 2.41 -2.14
C ILE A 237 -11.91 3.32 -3.34
N ARG A 238 -11.25 2.97 -4.44
CA ARG A 238 -11.34 3.65 -5.72
C ARG A 238 -12.79 3.71 -6.21
N ASN A 239 -13.29 4.89 -6.51
CA ASN A 239 -14.58 5.06 -7.13
C ASN A 239 -14.56 6.26 -8.07
N ASP A 240 -14.90 5.97 -9.33
CA ASP A 240 -15.29 6.98 -10.29
C ASP A 240 -16.71 7.45 -9.93
N LEU A 241 -16.96 8.71 -10.10
CA LEU A 241 -18.25 9.31 -9.73
C LEU A 241 -19.45 8.54 -10.25
N PRO A 242 -20.48 8.35 -9.45
CA PRO A 242 -21.77 7.99 -9.98
C PRO A 242 -22.23 9.10 -10.94
N SER A 243 -22.80 8.71 -12.03
CA SER A 243 -23.29 9.59 -13.10
C SER A 243 -24.44 10.54 -12.68
N SER A 244 -24.89 10.46 -11.43
CA SER A 244 -25.92 11.33 -10.86
C SER A 244 -25.30 12.40 -9.95
N ASN A 245 -25.66 13.65 -10.19
CA ASN A 245 -25.19 14.83 -9.46
C ASN A 245 -25.83 14.94 -8.06
N THR A 246 -25.68 13.90 -7.26
CA THR A 246 -26.15 13.90 -5.87
C THR A 246 -25.00 14.20 -4.92
N ALA A 247 -25.29 14.70 -3.72
CA ALA A 247 -24.30 15.03 -2.69
C ALA A 247 -23.35 13.88 -2.28
N GLN A 248 -23.63 12.66 -2.74
CA GLN A 248 -22.81 11.46 -2.54
C GLN A 248 -21.81 11.22 -3.68
N ALA A 249 -21.79 12.06 -4.69
CA ALA A 249 -20.94 11.96 -5.88
C ALA A 249 -19.50 12.45 -5.62
N ALA A 250 -18.91 12.15 -4.48
CA ALA A 250 -17.53 12.49 -4.18
C ALA A 250 -16.57 11.44 -4.75
N ARG A 251 -15.59 11.89 -5.55
CA ARG A 251 -14.50 11.03 -5.99
C ARG A 251 -13.72 10.51 -4.80
N ARG A 252 -13.26 9.26 -4.89
CA ARG A 252 -12.49 8.59 -3.86
C ARG A 252 -11.22 8.03 -4.46
N MET A 253 -10.11 8.28 -3.80
CA MET A 253 -8.84 7.65 -4.17
C MET A 253 -8.83 6.18 -3.72
N GLY A 254 -8.20 5.33 -4.53
CA GLY A 254 -7.86 3.97 -4.13
C GLY A 254 -6.61 3.97 -3.27
N GLY A 255 -6.62 3.20 -2.21
CA GLY A 255 -5.47 2.93 -1.36
C GLY A 255 -4.78 1.61 -1.71
N LEU A 256 -3.66 1.34 -1.05
CA LEU A 256 -2.84 0.14 -1.26
C LEU A 256 -3.67 -1.15 -1.19
N TYR A 257 -4.43 -1.31 -0.13
CA TYR A 257 -5.25 -2.50 0.09
C TYR A 257 -6.28 -2.73 -1.03
N GLY A 258 -6.87 -1.63 -1.54
CA GLY A 258 -7.82 -1.69 -2.64
C GLY A 258 -7.20 -2.20 -3.93
N PHE A 259 -5.98 -1.76 -4.26
CA PHE A 259 -5.26 -2.22 -5.45
C PHE A 259 -4.80 -3.67 -5.32
N ILE A 260 -4.22 -4.06 -4.18
CA ILE A 260 -3.75 -5.42 -3.93
C ILE A 260 -4.93 -6.41 -4.03
N LYS A 261 -6.05 -6.12 -3.36
CA LYS A 261 -7.20 -7.03 -3.31
C LYS A 261 -8.03 -7.05 -4.60
N THR A 262 -8.05 -5.95 -5.36
CA THR A 262 -8.85 -5.86 -6.60
C THR A 262 -8.13 -6.50 -7.78
N SER A 263 -6.80 -6.54 -7.76
CA SER A 263 -6.01 -7.02 -8.89
C SER A 263 -6.27 -8.50 -9.19
N THR A 264 -6.01 -9.38 -8.22
CA THR A 264 -6.31 -10.82 -8.33
C THR A 264 -6.23 -11.46 -6.94
N THR A 265 -6.86 -12.59 -6.75
CA THR A 265 -6.64 -13.44 -5.56
C THR A 265 -5.19 -13.91 -5.42
N ALA A 266 -4.40 -13.86 -6.50
CA ALA A 266 -2.98 -14.22 -6.50
C ALA A 266 -2.10 -13.29 -5.66
N ASN A 267 -2.49 -12.02 -5.47
CA ASN A 267 -1.70 -11.07 -4.70
C ASN A 267 -2.01 -11.08 -3.19
N VAL A 268 -2.87 -11.99 -2.75
CA VAL A 268 -3.26 -12.13 -1.35
C VAL A 268 -2.99 -13.56 -0.89
N THR A 269 -2.03 -13.71 0.00
CA THR A 269 -1.77 -14.99 0.67
C THR A 269 -2.61 -15.06 1.93
N ASP A 270 -3.65 -15.90 1.94
CA ASP A 270 -4.50 -16.11 3.10
C ASP A 270 -3.91 -17.21 4.00
N ALA A 271 -3.55 -16.84 5.21
CA ALA A 271 -3.05 -17.77 6.22
C ALA A 271 -4.16 -18.59 6.91
N SER A 272 -5.43 -18.41 6.54
CA SER A 272 -6.59 -19.16 7.07
C SER A 272 -6.65 -19.15 8.60
N ASP A 273 -6.60 -17.97 9.21
CA ASP A 273 -6.56 -17.73 10.67
C ASP A 273 -5.32 -18.31 11.39
N ALA A 274 -4.34 -18.83 10.66
CA ALA A 274 -3.09 -19.29 11.24
C ALA A 274 -2.16 -18.10 11.53
N LYS A 275 -1.27 -18.31 12.50
CA LYS A 275 -0.23 -17.30 12.77
C LYS A 275 0.72 -17.22 11.59
N LEU A 276 1.20 -16.01 11.29
CA LEU A 276 2.27 -15.79 10.32
C LEU A 276 3.47 -16.67 10.68
N THR A 277 3.97 -17.41 9.70
CA THR A 277 5.19 -18.21 9.80
C THR A 277 6.24 -17.66 8.85
N GLU A 278 7.51 -17.94 9.12
CA GLU A 278 8.61 -17.59 8.22
C GLU A 278 8.37 -18.19 6.82
N LYS A 279 7.93 -19.43 6.76
CA LYS A 279 7.61 -20.09 5.49
C LYS A 279 6.54 -19.34 4.69
N THR A 280 5.46 -18.91 5.32
CA THR A 280 4.39 -18.16 4.63
C THR A 280 4.89 -16.84 4.08
N LEU A 281 5.79 -16.15 4.81
CA LEU A 281 6.42 -14.92 4.35
C LEU A 281 7.33 -15.19 3.14
N VAL A 282 8.16 -16.21 3.21
CA VAL A 282 9.09 -16.58 2.13
C VAL A 282 8.33 -17.05 0.90
N ASP A 283 7.25 -17.82 1.07
CA ASP A 283 6.39 -18.27 -0.02
C ASP A 283 5.76 -17.04 -0.75
N ALA A 284 5.26 -16.05 0.01
CA ALA A 284 4.72 -14.82 -0.58
C ALA A 284 5.79 -13.99 -1.33
N LEU A 285 7.01 -13.92 -0.79
CA LEU A 285 8.13 -13.25 -1.48
C LEU A 285 8.53 -14.00 -2.75
N GLN A 286 8.49 -15.32 -2.74
CA GLN A 286 8.75 -16.15 -3.90
C GLN A 286 7.70 -15.91 -4.99
N ASP A 287 6.43 -15.82 -4.64
CA ASP A 287 5.35 -15.52 -5.60
C ASP A 287 5.57 -14.15 -6.24
N ILE A 288 5.89 -13.10 -5.46
CA ILE A 288 6.20 -11.78 -5.98
C ILE A 288 7.41 -11.82 -6.92
N TRP A 289 8.46 -12.57 -6.55
CA TRP A 289 9.65 -12.71 -7.38
C TRP A 289 9.38 -13.46 -8.68
N ASN A 290 8.56 -14.50 -8.66
CA ASN A 290 8.13 -15.24 -9.84
C ASN A 290 7.37 -14.35 -10.83
N ASP A 291 6.58 -13.41 -10.33
CA ASP A 291 5.85 -12.41 -11.11
C ASP A 291 6.75 -11.24 -11.59
N GLY A 292 8.05 -11.28 -11.25
CA GLY A 292 9.03 -10.29 -11.68
C GLY A 292 9.13 -9.06 -10.78
N GLY A 293 8.44 -9.03 -9.63
CA GLY A 293 8.51 -7.96 -8.65
C GLY A 293 9.82 -8.01 -7.83
N LYS A 294 10.22 -6.86 -7.30
CA LYS A 294 11.36 -6.69 -6.40
C LYS A 294 10.91 -5.94 -5.16
N PRO A 295 10.27 -6.61 -4.20
CA PRO A 295 9.80 -5.96 -3.00
C PRO A 295 10.98 -5.43 -2.18
N ASP A 296 10.81 -4.25 -1.60
CA ASP A 296 11.81 -3.57 -0.79
C ASP A 296 11.31 -3.15 0.59
N THR A 297 9.99 -3.16 0.79
CA THR A 297 9.38 -2.65 2.02
C THR A 297 8.26 -3.54 2.52
N ILE A 298 8.22 -3.75 3.83
CA ILE A 298 7.16 -4.44 4.55
C ILE A 298 6.49 -3.46 5.51
N LEU A 299 5.20 -3.20 5.32
CA LEU A 299 4.38 -2.41 6.22
C LEU A 299 3.66 -3.34 7.20
N VAL A 300 3.88 -3.14 8.49
CA VAL A 300 3.34 -4.03 9.53
C VAL A 300 2.85 -3.28 10.75
N ASN A 301 1.82 -3.84 11.39
CA ASN A 301 1.41 -3.44 12.71
C ASN A 301 2.38 -3.99 13.78
N ALA A 302 2.35 -3.42 14.98
CA ALA A 302 3.17 -3.84 16.11
C ALA A 302 3.02 -5.34 16.45
N THR A 303 1.85 -5.92 16.25
CA THR A 303 1.58 -7.34 16.48
C THR A 303 2.41 -8.21 15.53
N GLN A 304 2.33 -7.95 14.22
CA GLN A 304 3.08 -8.70 13.22
C GLN A 304 4.58 -8.42 13.28
N LYS A 305 5.00 -7.19 13.63
CA LYS A 305 6.41 -6.90 13.84
C LYS A 305 7.03 -7.76 14.95
N ARG A 306 6.30 -8.01 16.03
CA ARG A 306 6.76 -8.94 17.09
C ARG A 306 6.91 -10.37 16.58
N VAL A 307 6.02 -10.80 15.69
CA VAL A 307 6.11 -12.13 15.07
C VAL A 307 7.34 -12.19 14.16
N LEU A 308 7.54 -11.21 13.29
CA LEU A 308 8.74 -11.11 12.44
C LEU A 308 10.04 -11.12 13.27
N SER A 309 10.07 -10.37 14.37
CA SER A 309 11.24 -10.36 15.27
C SER A 309 11.49 -11.74 15.91
N SER A 310 10.49 -12.60 16.02
CA SER A 310 10.65 -13.96 16.55
C SER A 310 11.29 -14.93 15.55
N PHE A 311 11.14 -14.70 14.23
CA PHE A 311 11.80 -15.52 13.20
C PHE A 311 13.32 -15.34 13.24
N ALA A 312 13.74 -14.16 13.55
CA ALA A 312 15.14 -13.71 13.58
C ALA A 312 15.99 -14.31 14.70
N SER A 313 15.46 -15.20 15.52
CA SER A 313 16.08 -15.62 16.77
C SER A 313 17.45 -16.35 16.63
N PRO A 314 17.82 -17.14 15.57
CA PRO A 314 19.17 -17.68 15.51
C PRO A 314 20.13 -16.95 14.55
N TYR A 315 19.66 -16.18 13.58
CA TYR A 315 20.47 -15.72 12.44
C TYR A 315 20.61 -14.20 12.28
N VAL A 316 19.95 -13.39 13.13
CA VAL A 316 20.00 -11.94 12.99
C VAL A 316 21.32 -11.39 13.49
N ARG A 317 22.04 -10.71 12.60
CA ARG A 317 23.03 -9.71 12.97
C ARG A 317 22.34 -8.58 13.71
N THR A 318 22.33 -8.67 15.01
CA THR A 318 21.98 -7.51 15.85
C THR A 318 23.16 -6.55 15.77
N ASP A 319 22.96 -5.45 15.12
CA ASP A 319 23.83 -4.30 15.29
C ASP A 319 23.60 -3.77 16.72
N ARG A 320 24.37 -4.33 17.65
CA ARG A 320 24.29 -3.95 19.06
C ARG A 320 25.00 -2.63 19.22
N GLN A 321 24.25 -1.57 19.34
CA GLN A 321 24.73 -0.44 20.12
C GLN A 321 24.83 -0.89 21.58
N GLU A 322 25.99 -0.74 22.17
CA GLU A 322 26.45 -1.33 23.44
C GLU A 322 25.59 -1.06 24.70
N SER A 323 24.44 -0.40 24.59
CA SER A 323 23.61 -0.01 25.74
C SER A 323 22.12 -0.34 25.62
N ALA A 324 21.66 -1.06 24.59
CA ALA A 324 20.24 -1.37 24.42
C ALA A 324 19.93 -2.84 24.72
N LEU A 325 19.15 -3.08 25.76
CA LEU A 325 18.51 -4.38 26.04
C LEU A 325 17.32 -4.56 25.10
N GLY A 326 17.49 -5.33 24.01
CA GLY A 326 16.41 -5.67 23.08
C GLY A 326 16.89 -5.93 21.66
N VAL A 327 16.14 -6.70 20.91
CA VAL A 327 16.36 -6.96 19.48
C VAL A 327 15.41 -6.06 18.68
N ILE A 328 15.94 -5.06 17.97
CA ILE A 328 15.17 -4.25 17.04
C ILE A 328 15.54 -4.74 15.64
N VAL A 329 14.57 -5.38 14.96
CA VAL A 329 14.72 -5.77 13.56
C VAL A 329 14.17 -4.63 12.71
N GLY A 330 15.07 -3.92 12.03
CA GLY A 330 14.72 -2.85 11.08
C GLY A 330 14.61 -3.37 9.65
N THR A 331 15.42 -4.36 9.30
CA THR A 331 15.53 -4.94 7.96
C THR A 331 15.38 -6.46 8.05
N TYR A 332 14.74 -7.06 7.09
CA TYR A 332 14.64 -8.50 6.92
C TYR A 332 15.44 -8.91 5.68
N GLU A 333 16.54 -9.63 5.87
CA GLU A 333 17.36 -10.18 4.79
C GLU A 333 16.73 -11.49 4.33
N SER A 334 16.23 -11.55 3.09
CA SER A 334 15.66 -12.76 2.49
C SER A 334 16.50 -13.21 1.29
N GLU A 335 16.25 -14.43 0.80
CA GLU A 335 16.84 -14.94 -0.43
C GLU A 335 16.48 -14.13 -1.67
N PHE A 336 15.38 -13.35 -1.60
CA PHE A 336 14.83 -12.54 -2.69
C PHE A 336 15.21 -11.05 -2.61
N GLY A 337 15.92 -10.65 -1.55
CA GLY A 337 16.36 -9.27 -1.33
C GLY A 337 16.19 -8.81 0.11
N ASP A 338 16.67 -7.60 0.36
CA ASP A 338 16.57 -6.95 1.66
C ASP A 338 15.28 -6.13 1.73
N LEU A 339 14.51 -6.32 2.79
CA LEU A 339 13.24 -5.65 2.99
C LEU A 339 13.29 -4.78 4.25
N ASP A 340 12.97 -3.51 4.10
CA ASP A 340 12.82 -2.59 5.22
C ASP A 340 11.48 -2.81 5.93
N ILE A 341 11.51 -2.99 7.24
CA ILE A 341 10.30 -3.17 8.05
C ILE A 341 9.85 -1.84 8.62
N VAL A 342 8.77 -1.31 8.07
CA VAL A 342 8.14 -0.08 8.54
C VAL A 342 6.99 -0.41 9.50
N LEU A 343 7.11 0.11 10.73
CA LEU A 343 6.06 -0.04 11.74
C LEU A 343 4.95 0.97 11.48
N ASP A 344 3.76 0.48 11.19
CA ASP A 344 2.61 1.29 10.88
C ASP A 344 1.42 0.95 11.79
N ARG A 345 0.83 1.97 12.41
CA ARG A 345 -0.31 1.82 13.33
C ARG A 345 -1.63 1.62 12.60
N TYR A 346 -1.68 2.06 11.35
CA TYR A 346 -2.90 2.06 10.55
C TYR A 346 -3.11 0.76 9.79
N VAL A 347 -2.06 -0.05 9.64
CA VAL A 347 -2.18 -1.43 9.12
C VAL A 347 -2.92 -2.28 10.14
N GLN A 348 -3.88 -3.09 9.69
CA GLN A 348 -4.64 -3.99 10.57
C GLN A 348 -3.70 -4.99 11.25
N ALA A 349 -4.07 -5.40 12.46
CA ALA A 349 -3.20 -6.26 13.28
C ALA A 349 -2.93 -7.65 12.66
N GLU A 350 -3.80 -8.07 11.75
CA GLU A 350 -3.74 -9.36 11.06
C GLU A 350 -3.08 -9.27 9.70
N ASP A 351 -2.92 -8.05 9.16
CA ASP A 351 -2.37 -7.82 7.83
C ASP A 351 -0.86 -7.54 7.88
N LEU A 352 -0.19 -7.95 6.81
CA LEU A 352 1.17 -7.59 6.45
C LEU A 352 1.16 -7.21 4.97
N ILE A 353 1.68 -6.03 4.63
CA ILE A 353 1.67 -5.51 3.27
C ILE A 353 3.11 -5.45 2.77
N ILE A 354 3.39 -6.14 1.68
CA ILE A 354 4.69 -6.13 1.00
C ILE A 354 4.56 -5.25 -0.23
N VAL A 355 5.45 -4.29 -0.39
CA VAL A 355 5.40 -3.33 -1.50
C VAL A 355 6.77 -3.05 -2.06
N GLN A 356 6.79 -2.58 -3.30
CA GLN A 356 7.93 -1.97 -3.94
C GLN A 356 7.74 -0.46 -3.95
N LYS A 357 8.54 0.25 -3.19
CA LYS A 357 8.43 1.69 -2.97
C LYS A 357 8.51 2.50 -4.26
N GLU A 358 9.29 2.04 -5.23
CA GLU A 358 9.49 2.73 -6.51
C GLU A 358 8.19 2.98 -7.28
N TYR A 359 7.21 2.09 -7.14
CA TYR A 359 5.91 2.22 -7.82
C TYR A 359 4.85 2.95 -7.00
N LEU A 360 5.20 3.40 -5.80
CA LEU A 360 4.29 4.13 -4.94
C LEU A 360 4.59 5.62 -4.99
N GLY A 361 3.54 6.41 -5.14
CA GLY A 361 3.66 7.86 -5.13
C GLY A 361 2.38 8.52 -4.65
N ILE A 362 2.53 9.67 -4.03
CA ILE A 362 1.43 10.54 -3.68
C ILE A 362 1.57 11.85 -4.42
N GLY A 363 0.46 12.39 -4.90
CA GLY A 363 0.47 13.60 -5.69
C GLY A 363 -0.71 14.52 -5.39
N ALA A 364 -0.46 15.82 -5.38
CA ALA A 364 -1.51 16.83 -5.34
C ALA A 364 -1.97 17.19 -6.74
N LEU A 365 -3.22 17.67 -6.86
CA LEU A 365 -3.73 18.21 -8.10
C LEU A 365 -3.06 19.56 -8.38
N LYS A 366 -2.20 19.63 -9.39
CA LYS A 366 -1.45 20.80 -9.84
C LYS A 366 -1.74 21.11 -11.30
N GLY A 367 -3.00 21.42 -11.61
CA GLY A 367 -3.40 21.78 -12.98
C GLY A 367 -3.42 23.28 -13.20
N ASN A 368 -3.05 23.72 -14.43
CA ASN A 368 -3.20 25.09 -14.90
C ASN A 368 -2.50 26.15 -14.01
N GLY A 369 -1.35 25.81 -13.42
CA GLY A 369 -0.60 26.71 -12.53
C GLY A 369 -1.15 26.85 -11.11
N ASN A 370 -2.23 26.17 -10.77
CA ASN A 370 -2.81 26.18 -9.44
C ASN A 370 -2.39 24.90 -8.68
N ASP A 371 -1.72 25.09 -7.56
CA ASP A 371 -1.43 24.03 -6.62
C ASP A 371 -2.60 23.89 -5.64
N ARG A 372 -3.16 22.70 -5.56
CA ARG A 372 -4.23 22.37 -4.63
C ARG A 372 -3.81 21.33 -3.57
N SER A 373 -2.54 21.38 -3.17
CA SER A 373 -2.02 20.50 -2.12
C SER A 373 -2.70 20.77 -0.77
N PHE A 374 -2.34 21.87 -0.13
CA PHE A 374 -2.96 22.33 1.10
C PHE A 374 -3.27 23.81 0.97
N PHE A 375 -4.49 24.18 1.25
CA PHE A 375 -4.91 25.57 1.23
C PHE A 375 -6.01 25.83 2.25
N THR A 376 -6.05 27.04 2.76
CA THR A 376 -7.08 27.52 3.67
C THR A 376 -7.94 28.53 2.96
N THR A 377 -9.24 28.50 3.23
CA THR A 377 -10.19 29.48 2.72
C THR A 377 -10.93 30.10 3.89
N PRO A 378 -10.81 31.42 4.12
CA PRO A 378 -11.64 32.07 5.13
C PRO A 378 -13.12 31.98 4.72
N VAL A 379 -13.93 31.54 5.64
CA VAL A 379 -15.37 31.47 5.44
C VAL A 379 -16.01 32.73 5.99
N PRO A 380 -16.87 33.45 5.22
CA PRO A 380 -17.60 34.60 5.75
C PRO A 380 -18.49 34.17 6.90
N VAL A 381 -18.42 34.90 8.00
CA VAL A 381 -19.04 34.52 9.26
C VAL A 381 -20.25 35.38 9.51
N ASP A 382 -21.34 34.73 9.90
CA ASP A 382 -22.51 35.40 10.47
C ASP A 382 -22.47 35.17 11.99
N GLY A 383 -22.11 36.23 12.75
CA GLY A 383 -22.01 36.19 14.21
C GLY A 383 -20.61 36.34 14.79
N ASP A 384 -20.50 36.18 16.11
CA ASP A 384 -19.28 36.34 16.91
C ASP A 384 -18.43 35.05 16.88
N ARG A 385 -17.69 34.80 15.76
CA ARG A 385 -16.77 33.67 15.61
C ARG A 385 -15.79 33.84 14.46
N GLN A 386 -14.62 33.22 14.57
CA GLN A 386 -13.70 33.00 13.47
C GLN A 386 -13.87 31.61 12.88
N ILE A 387 -13.83 31.50 11.54
CA ILE A 387 -13.95 30.22 10.82
C ILE A 387 -12.89 30.18 9.69
N ALA A 388 -12.22 29.06 9.54
CA ALA A 388 -11.36 28.77 8.41
C ALA A 388 -11.42 27.26 8.01
#